data_c2317082b882887aabba669686510552
#
_entry.id   c2317082b882887aabba669686510552
#
_cell.length_a   1.000
_cell.length_b   1.000
_cell.length_c   1.000
_cell.angle_alpha   90.00
_cell.angle_beta   90.00
_cell.angle_gamma   90.00
#
_symmetry.space_group_name_H-M   'P 1'
#
loop_
_entity.id
_entity.type
_entity.pdbx_description
1 polymer ?
#
loop_
_entity_poly.entity_id
_entity_poly.type
_entity_poly.pdbx_seq_one_letter_code
_entity_poly.pdbx_strand_id
1 'polypeptide(L)'
;MRKFIPLLFLICSISFAQLKVGNVDLNFGDIIESKDGNIVKIAGKNNNVIYALARSKKKFFLQTFDASTKNFKNSSLLKFDKLNGSKLQIEDLAIVEGKVFLMLSYYDKKAKTYNFLAKEIQGNEIVNTTNVLSVDVENKKKKGTFVFTPSFDEVNYLVAHVGVNDKKKVLKYSISLLDSNLKSVVKDSYEAVFDKKNRQYFDFSDVQVNEHGDVLIATTESYRDKKKKTNINNITIHAYLASKSYEKQVTSISLSGKRALNCSLMETKDNTLHAIGFYSDLKKNGKAEFTVEGIYDVTFDYTTGTVNKETFNAFTYDVKKQLIGERRAKKGKNLKPFYKNISFVERENGGVIVLSEYLFVVEGKSTGFGPLAITPITYNSNEIIVTALKKDGTLDWSNVIPKEQQVTVSELGFSLGLAGASGAVTVTAGLYFPLTVLGNGPEYLSAIPIYHNGALTVIVNDDPKNIGITTMDDVKKVRNIYKMIPVAFSFDETTGKLSRTDPTEFEKKQIAVRPSTKYRKDSNSYIIYGGSKKGNCLGELILNE
;
A
#
# COMPACT_ATOMS: atom_id res chain seq x y z
N MET A 1 -71.91 12.31 -11.70
CA MET A 1 -70.71 12.88 -11.07
C MET A 1 -69.63 11.84 -10.98
N ARG A 2 -68.65 11.83 -11.89
CA ARG A 2 -67.46 10.91 -11.85
C ARG A 2 -66.36 11.58 -11.01
N LYS A 3 -66.01 10.95 -9.90
CA LYS A 3 -64.89 11.40 -9.06
C LYS A 3 -63.60 11.01 -9.73
N PHE A 4 -62.81 11.99 -10.18
CA PHE A 4 -61.41 11.84 -10.57
C PHE A 4 -60.56 11.71 -9.30
N ILE A 5 -59.93 10.58 -9.10
CA ILE A 5 -58.86 10.41 -8.08
C ILE A 5 -57.55 10.74 -8.76
N PRO A 6 -56.81 11.80 -8.35
CA PRO A 6 -55.47 12.04 -8.86
C PRO A 6 -54.55 10.98 -8.29
N LEU A 7 -53.98 10.14 -9.15
CA LEU A 7 -52.90 9.21 -8.84
C LEU A 7 -51.65 10.02 -8.61
N LEU A 8 -51.32 10.25 -7.35
CA LEU A 8 -50.08 10.90 -6.95
C LEU A 8 -48.92 9.90 -7.21
N PHE A 9 -48.20 10.08 -8.32
CA PHE A 9 -46.93 9.41 -8.53
C PHE A 9 -45.95 9.94 -7.51
N LEU A 10 -45.71 9.18 -6.44
CA LEU A 10 -44.53 9.36 -5.58
C LEU A 10 -43.31 8.99 -6.42
N ILE A 11 -42.67 9.99 -7.01
CA ILE A 11 -41.33 9.87 -7.53
C ILE A 11 -40.46 9.68 -6.28
N CYS A 12 -40.15 8.41 -5.93
CA CYS A 12 -39.05 8.11 -5.02
C CYS A 12 -37.80 8.64 -5.69
N SER A 13 -37.38 9.85 -5.35
CA SER A 13 -36.05 10.34 -5.63
C SER A 13 -35.09 9.38 -4.92
N ILE A 14 -34.40 8.57 -5.71
CA ILE A 14 -33.27 7.78 -5.25
C ILE A 14 -32.21 8.82 -4.83
N SER A 15 -32.17 9.17 -3.56
CA SER A 15 -31.14 10.04 -3.04
C SER A 15 -29.86 9.21 -2.95
N PHE A 16 -28.97 9.39 -3.92
CA PHE A 16 -27.58 8.99 -3.78
C PHE A 16 -27.04 9.61 -2.49
N ALA A 17 -26.35 8.83 -1.68
CA ALA A 17 -25.70 9.35 -0.49
C ALA A 17 -24.51 10.19 -0.95
N GLN A 18 -24.73 11.48 -1.12
CA GLN A 18 -23.70 12.46 -1.41
C GLN A 18 -23.21 13.06 -0.10
N LEU A 19 -21.91 13.00 0.14
CA LEU A 19 -21.26 13.63 1.27
C LEU A 19 -20.21 14.59 0.76
N LYS A 20 -20.23 15.82 1.24
CA LYS A 20 -19.21 16.82 0.92
C LYS A 20 -18.32 17.07 2.13
N VAL A 21 -17.01 17.01 1.93
CA VAL A 21 -16.01 17.29 2.96
C VAL A 21 -15.00 18.29 2.38
N GLY A 22 -15.22 19.58 2.64
CA GLY A 22 -14.45 20.65 2.03
C GLY A 22 -14.66 20.70 0.51
N ASN A 23 -13.56 20.62 -0.23
CA ASN A 23 -13.55 20.55 -1.69
C ASN A 23 -13.64 19.11 -2.24
N VAL A 24 -13.93 18.12 -1.39
CA VAL A 24 -14.05 16.72 -1.79
C VAL A 24 -15.52 16.30 -1.78
N ASP A 25 -15.98 15.77 -2.91
CA ASP A 25 -17.27 15.10 -3.02
C ASP A 25 -17.10 13.59 -2.93
N LEU A 26 -17.91 12.95 -2.09
CA LEU A 26 -18.02 11.50 -1.92
C LEU A 26 -19.39 11.07 -2.41
N ASN A 27 -19.44 10.51 -3.62
CA ASN A 27 -20.69 10.11 -4.28
C ASN A 27 -20.81 8.58 -4.22
N PHE A 28 -21.76 8.06 -3.44
CA PHE A 28 -21.97 6.64 -3.27
C PHE A 28 -23.20 6.16 -4.04
N GLY A 29 -23.10 4.97 -4.64
CA GLY A 29 -24.23 4.22 -5.17
C GLY A 29 -25.05 3.56 -4.05
N ASP A 30 -25.95 2.66 -4.44
CA ASP A 30 -26.85 1.99 -3.52
C ASP A 30 -26.12 1.13 -2.47
N ILE A 31 -26.72 1.04 -1.28
CA ILE A 31 -26.22 0.17 -0.23
C ILE A 31 -26.47 -1.30 -0.62
N ILE A 32 -25.41 -2.09 -0.59
CA ILE A 32 -25.43 -3.52 -0.90
C ILE A 32 -25.56 -4.30 0.41
N GLU A 33 -26.60 -5.09 0.54
CA GLU A 33 -26.66 -6.11 1.58
C GLU A 33 -25.64 -7.21 1.26
N SER A 34 -24.56 -7.29 2.05
CA SER A 34 -23.42 -8.13 1.71
C SER A 34 -23.63 -9.60 2.07
N LYS A 35 -24.50 -10.29 1.33
CA LYS A 35 -24.54 -11.77 1.37
C LYS A 35 -23.21 -12.38 0.86
N ASP A 36 -22.56 -11.70 -0.09
CA ASP A 36 -21.36 -12.16 -0.81
C ASP A 36 -20.06 -11.53 -0.32
N GLY A 37 -20.09 -10.91 0.86
CA GLY A 37 -18.90 -10.42 1.54
C GLY A 37 -18.51 -8.99 1.24
N ASN A 38 -17.31 -8.62 1.69
CA ASN A 38 -16.74 -7.29 1.56
C ASN A 38 -15.79 -7.23 0.37
N ILE A 39 -15.79 -6.14 -0.38
CA ILE A 39 -14.78 -5.89 -1.40
C ILE A 39 -13.42 -5.79 -0.72
N VAL A 40 -12.44 -6.52 -1.25
CA VAL A 40 -11.04 -6.51 -0.80
C VAL A 40 -10.10 -5.90 -1.83
N LYS A 41 -10.53 -5.81 -3.09
CA LYS A 41 -9.81 -5.17 -4.18
C LYS A 41 -10.79 -4.64 -5.22
N ILE A 42 -10.59 -3.43 -5.71
CA ILE A 42 -11.21 -2.89 -6.92
C ILE A 42 -10.17 -3.07 -8.02
N ALA A 43 -10.50 -3.86 -9.05
CA ALA A 43 -9.58 -4.13 -10.16
C ALA A 43 -9.52 -2.99 -11.16
N GLY A 44 -10.58 -2.21 -11.26
CA GLY A 44 -10.68 -1.11 -12.21
C GLY A 44 -11.99 -1.10 -12.97
N LYS A 45 -11.99 -0.36 -14.07
CA LYS A 45 -13.14 -0.15 -14.95
C LYS A 45 -12.82 -0.69 -16.35
N ASN A 46 -13.76 -1.45 -16.91
CA ASN A 46 -13.76 -1.78 -18.33
C ASN A 46 -15.12 -1.41 -18.94
N ASN A 47 -15.11 -0.56 -19.95
CA ASN A 47 -16.33 0.06 -20.50
C ASN A 47 -17.18 0.71 -19.39
N ASN A 48 -18.46 0.33 -19.29
CA ASN A 48 -19.37 0.83 -18.23
C ASN A 48 -19.51 -0.13 -17.05
N VAL A 49 -18.50 -0.97 -16.77
CA VAL A 49 -18.51 -1.95 -15.68
C VAL A 49 -17.26 -1.79 -14.81
N ILE A 50 -17.46 -1.64 -13.50
CA ILE A 50 -16.38 -1.74 -12.51
C ILE A 50 -16.35 -3.18 -12.00
N TYR A 51 -15.15 -3.74 -11.90
CA TYR A 51 -14.89 -5.09 -11.40
C TYR A 51 -14.20 -5.03 -10.05
N ALA A 52 -14.69 -5.84 -9.11
CA ALA A 52 -14.13 -5.93 -7.78
C ALA A 52 -14.07 -7.37 -7.27
N LEU A 53 -13.05 -7.68 -6.49
CA LEU A 53 -12.93 -8.92 -5.74
C LEU A 53 -13.55 -8.73 -4.37
N ALA A 54 -14.54 -9.54 -4.04
CA ALA A 54 -15.12 -9.59 -2.70
C ALA A 54 -14.79 -10.90 -1.98
N ARG A 55 -14.77 -10.84 -0.66
CA ARG A 55 -14.48 -11.99 0.20
C ARG A 55 -15.53 -12.15 1.29
N SER A 56 -16.05 -13.36 1.43
CA SER A 56 -16.89 -13.77 2.57
C SER A 56 -16.32 -15.04 3.18
N LYS A 57 -15.80 -14.95 4.40
CA LYS A 57 -15.07 -16.04 5.07
C LYS A 57 -13.90 -16.53 4.19
N LYS A 58 -13.99 -17.75 3.66
CA LYS A 58 -12.98 -18.40 2.80
C LYS A 58 -13.36 -18.40 1.32
N LYS A 59 -14.50 -17.79 0.95
CA LYS A 59 -15.00 -17.73 -0.42
C LYS A 59 -14.70 -16.37 -1.02
N PHE A 60 -14.43 -16.36 -2.32
CA PHE A 60 -14.20 -15.15 -3.09
C PHE A 60 -15.25 -15.02 -4.17
N PHE A 61 -15.62 -13.79 -4.47
CA PHE A 61 -16.64 -13.45 -5.44
C PHE A 61 -16.12 -12.37 -6.38
N LEU A 62 -16.43 -12.48 -7.65
CA LEU A 62 -16.31 -11.39 -8.60
C LEU A 62 -17.60 -10.57 -8.53
N GLN A 63 -17.50 -9.32 -8.12
CA GLN A 63 -18.60 -8.38 -8.10
C GLN A 63 -18.46 -7.37 -9.24
N THR A 64 -19.57 -7.02 -9.85
CA THR A 64 -19.63 -6.01 -10.91
C THR A 64 -20.60 -4.91 -10.56
N PHE A 65 -20.24 -3.69 -10.97
CA PHE A 65 -21.00 -2.48 -10.70
C PHE A 65 -21.14 -1.66 -11.97
N ASP A 66 -22.18 -0.86 -12.04
CA ASP A 66 -22.33 0.15 -13.08
C ASP A 66 -21.32 1.29 -12.84
N ALA A 67 -20.57 1.66 -13.86
CA ALA A 67 -19.50 2.64 -13.70
C ALA A 67 -19.99 4.08 -13.55
N SER A 68 -21.20 4.40 -14.04
CA SER A 68 -21.81 5.72 -13.93
C SER A 68 -22.50 5.93 -12.60
N THR A 69 -23.34 4.97 -12.19
CA THR A 69 -24.16 5.06 -10.98
C THR A 69 -23.51 4.45 -9.75
N LYS A 70 -22.45 3.64 -9.92
CA LYS A 70 -21.79 2.84 -8.87
C LYS A 70 -22.71 1.75 -8.27
N ASN A 71 -23.86 1.51 -8.88
CA ASN A 71 -24.83 0.53 -8.39
C ASN A 71 -24.39 -0.89 -8.69
N PHE A 72 -24.68 -1.77 -7.76
CA PHE A 72 -24.39 -3.18 -7.86
C PHE A 72 -25.13 -3.84 -9.03
N LYS A 73 -24.45 -4.65 -9.85
CA LYS A 73 -25.01 -5.40 -10.97
C LYS A 73 -25.09 -6.90 -10.69
N ASN A 74 -23.97 -7.50 -10.29
CA ASN A 74 -23.89 -8.95 -10.14
C ASN A 74 -22.80 -9.36 -9.15
N SER A 75 -22.95 -10.56 -8.59
CA SER A 75 -21.96 -11.24 -7.76
C SER A 75 -21.86 -12.71 -8.15
N SER A 76 -20.67 -13.16 -8.47
CA SER A 76 -20.41 -14.53 -8.94
C SER A 76 -19.36 -15.20 -8.06
N LEU A 77 -19.71 -16.35 -7.50
CA LEU A 77 -18.74 -17.16 -6.74
C LEU A 77 -17.60 -17.63 -7.64
N LEU A 78 -16.39 -17.26 -7.29
CA LEU A 78 -15.18 -17.73 -7.96
C LEU A 78 -14.86 -19.15 -7.47
N LYS A 79 -15.00 -20.13 -8.38
CA LYS A 79 -14.64 -21.52 -8.15
C LYS A 79 -13.32 -21.78 -8.86
N PHE A 80 -12.32 -22.17 -8.10
CA PHE A 80 -11.04 -22.61 -8.66
C PHE A 80 -10.59 -23.85 -7.91
N ASP A 81 -10.29 -24.88 -8.67
CA ASP A 81 -9.87 -26.17 -8.16
C ASP A 81 -8.44 -26.12 -7.62
N LYS A 82 -8.09 -27.14 -6.84
CA LYS A 82 -6.69 -27.38 -6.51
C LYS A 82 -5.92 -27.66 -7.81
N LEU A 83 -4.72 -27.11 -7.91
CA LEU A 83 -3.80 -27.44 -8.99
C LEU A 83 -2.67 -28.33 -8.43
N ASN A 84 -2.41 -29.46 -9.08
CA ASN A 84 -1.43 -30.46 -8.63
C ASN A 84 -1.62 -30.87 -7.15
N GLY A 85 -2.88 -30.97 -6.68
CA GLY A 85 -3.22 -31.28 -5.29
C GLY A 85 -3.01 -30.14 -4.30
N SER A 86 -2.50 -29.00 -4.73
CA SER A 86 -2.23 -27.82 -3.91
C SER A 86 -3.34 -26.78 -3.99
N LYS A 87 -3.64 -26.12 -2.85
CA LYS A 87 -4.57 -24.99 -2.83
C LYS A 87 -3.98 -23.80 -3.56
N LEU A 88 -4.80 -23.15 -4.38
CA LEU A 88 -4.50 -21.85 -4.97
C LEU A 88 -4.73 -20.74 -3.93
N GLN A 89 -3.86 -19.74 -3.93
CA GLN A 89 -3.96 -18.53 -3.14
C GLN A 89 -4.20 -17.36 -4.09
N ILE A 90 -5.16 -16.49 -3.78
CA ILE A 90 -5.39 -15.27 -4.55
C ILE A 90 -4.34 -14.25 -4.15
N GLU A 91 -3.66 -13.71 -5.14
CA GLU A 91 -2.67 -12.64 -5.00
C GLU A 91 -3.26 -11.28 -5.42
N ASP A 92 -4.02 -11.23 -6.53
CA ASP A 92 -4.67 -10.01 -7.00
C ASP A 92 -5.83 -10.29 -7.99
N LEU A 93 -6.55 -9.23 -8.38
CA LEU A 93 -7.49 -9.18 -9.49
C LEU A 93 -7.09 -7.99 -10.37
N ALA A 94 -6.91 -8.20 -11.67
CA ALA A 94 -6.50 -7.18 -12.62
C ALA A 94 -7.36 -7.19 -13.88
N ILE A 95 -7.43 -6.05 -14.55
CA ILE A 95 -7.98 -5.92 -15.90
C ILE A 95 -6.80 -5.71 -16.84
N VAL A 96 -6.67 -6.57 -17.84
CA VAL A 96 -5.59 -6.54 -18.82
C VAL A 96 -6.22 -6.60 -20.20
N GLU A 97 -6.01 -5.59 -21.04
CA GLU A 97 -6.63 -5.48 -22.38
C GLU A 97 -8.15 -5.75 -22.35
N GLY A 98 -8.84 -5.17 -21.39
CA GLY A 98 -10.29 -5.31 -21.22
C GLY A 98 -10.75 -6.69 -20.73
N LYS A 99 -9.85 -7.62 -20.44
CA LYS A 99 -10.15 -8.94 -19.87
C LYS A 99 -9.87 -8.96 -18.38
N VAL A 100 -10.66 -9.68 -17.62
CA VAL A 100 -10.50 -9.81 -16.17
C VAL A 100 -9.66 -11.03 -15.84
N PHE A 101 -8.59 -10.83 -15.09
CA PHE A 101 -7.69 -11.89 -14.66
C PHE A 101 -7.63 -12.01 -13.15
N LEU A 102 -7.73 -13.23 -12.65
CA LEU A 102 -7.42 -13.59 -11.29
C LEU A 102 -5.96 -14.03 -11.20
N MET A 103 -5.18 -13.28 -10.42
CA MET A 103 -3.78 -13.59 -10.16
C MET A 103 -3.69 -14.55 -8.98
N LEU A 104 -3.05 -15.69 -9.18
CA LEU A 104 -3.02 -16.79 -8.23
C LEU A 104 -1.60 -17.29 -8.00
N SER A 105 -1.37 -17.86 -6.83
CA SER A 105 -0.13 -18.60 -6.56
C SER A 105 -0.40 -19.98 -5.97
N TYR A 106 0.53 -20.91 -6.16
CA TYR A 106 0.51 -22.21 -5.51
C TYR A 106 1.89 -22.84 -5.38
N TYR A 107 2.06 -23.63 -4.33
CA TYR A 107 3.27 -24.42 -4.13
C TYR A 107 3.06 -25.84 -4.68
N ASP A 108 3.86 -26.22 -5.70
CA ASP A 108 3.90 -27.58 -6.20
C ASP A 108 4.84 -28.43 -5.33
N LYS A 109 4.27 -29.40 -4.61
CA LYS A 109 5.02 -30.24 -3.69
C LYS A 109 5.94 -31.22 -4.43
N LYS A 110 5.55 -31.70 -5.60
CA LYS A 110 6.33 -32.69 -6.38
C LYS A 110 7.52 -32.01 -7.06
N ALA A 111 7.27 -30.91 -7.75
CA ALA A 111 8.30 -30.12 -8.43
C ALA A 111 9.14 -29.27 -7.47
N LYS A 112 8.68 -29.02 -6.24
CA LYS A 112 9.27 -28.07 -5.29
C LYS A 112 9.36 -26.65 -5.84
N THR A 113 8.35 -26.25 -6.62
CA THR A 113 8.27 -24.91 -7.19
C THR A 113 7.16 -24.10 -6.53
N TYR A 114 7.33 -22.77 -6.50
CA TYR A 114 6.28 -21.83 -6.17
C TYR A 114 5.93 -21.06 -7.45
N ASN A 115 4.65 -21.09 -7.82
CA ASN A 115 4.20 -20.69 -9.13
C ASN A 115 3.21 -19.54 -9.03
N PHE A 116 3.31 -18.57 -9.94
CA PHE A 116 2.38 -17.46 -10.13
C PHE A 116 1.65 -17.65 -11.46
N LEU A 117 0.32 -17.60 -11.40
CA LEU A 117 -0.57 -17.83 -12.53
C LEU A 117 -1.49 -16.65 -12.75
N ALA A 118 -1.83 -16.39 -14.01
CA ALA A 118 -2.95 -15.54 -14.39
C ALA A 118 -4.06 -16.42 -14.97
N LYS A 119 -5.27 -16.30 -14.45
CA LYS A 119 -6.46 -17.01 -14.92
C LYS A 119 -7.49 -16.03 -15.43
N GLU A 120 -7.82 -16.12 -16.73
CA GLU A 120 -8.84 -15.30 -17.37
C GLU A 120 -10.24 -15.71 -16.89
N ILE A 121 -11.07 -14.71 -16.56
CA ILE A 121 -12.47 -14.89 -16.16
C ILE A 121 -13.36 -14.38 -17.28
N GLN A 122 -14.24 -15.23 -17.80
CA GLN A 122 -15.30 -14.86 -18.74
C GLN A 122 -16.66 -15.19 -18.11
N GLY A 123 -17.46 -14.16 -17.82
CA GLY A 123 -18.70 -14.36 -17.06
C GLY A 123 -18.41 -14.94 -15.68
N ASN A 124 -18.84 -16.19 -15.43
CA ASN A 124 -18.64 -16.89 -14.17
C ASN A 124 -17.58 -18.01 -14.26
N GLU A 125 -16.96 -18.19 -15.41
CA GLU A 125 -16.05 -19.29 -15.69
C GLU A 125 -14.61 -18.83 -15.82
N ILE A 126 -13.69 -19.69 -15.41
CA ILE A 126 -12.26 -19.53 -15.63
C ILE A 126 -11.94 -20.29 -16.92
N VAL A 127 -11.53 -19.55 -17.96
CA VAL A 127 -11.37 -20.11 -19.31
C VAL A 127 -9.91 -20.45 -19.66
N ASN A 128 -8.98 -19.55 -19.34
CA ASN A 128 -7.58 -19.70 -19.70
C ASN A 128 -6.68 -19.62 -18.47
N THR A 129 -5.55 -20.32 -18.52
CA THR A 129 -4.53 -20.27 -17.47
C THR A 129 -3.16 -20.05 -18.09
N THR A 130 -2.48 -19.00 -17.67
CA THR A 130 -1.11 -18.68 -18.07
C THR A 130 -0.19 -18.83 -16.87
N ASN A 131 0.89 -19.60 -17.01
CA ASN A 131 1.96 -19.64 -16.01
C ASN A 131 2.90 -18.46 -16.27
N VAL A 132 2.93 -17.52 -15.33
CA VAL A 132 3.68 -16.26 -15.45
C VAL A 132 5.10 -16.42 -14.94
N LEU A 133 5.26 -16.97 -13.73
CA LEU A 133 6.55 -17.15 -13.09
C LEU A 133 6.55 -18.41 -12.23
N SER A 134 7.58 -19.25 -12.41
CA SER A 134 7.85 -20.43 -11.58
C SER A 134 9.24 -20.30 -10.99
N VAL A 135 9.36 -20.53 -9.69
CA VAL A 135 10.64 -20.46 -8.97
C VAL A 135 10.87 -21.69 -8.11
N ASP A 136 12.09 -22.16 -8.09
CA ASP A 136 12.49 -23.27 -7.22
C ASP A 136 12.57 -22.80 -5.77
N VAL A 137 11.99 -23.57 -4.85
CA VAL A 137 11.97 -23.25 -3.42
C VAL A 137 12.30 -24.49 -2.59
N GLU A 138 12.85 -24.29 -1.41
CA GLU A 138 13.24 -25.43 -0.55
C GLU A 138 12.04 -26.27 -0.10
N ASN A 139 10.98 -25.62 0.31
CA ASN A 139 9.75 -26.25 0.80
C ASN A 139 8.63 -25.21 0.95
N LYS A 140 7.42 -25.69 1.29
CA LYS A 140 6.24 -24.84 1.44
C LYS A 140 6.39 -23.72 2.49
N LYS A 141 7.12 -23.97 3.59
CA LYS A 141 7.30 -22.95 4.67
C LYS A 141 8.27 -21.85 4.26
N LYS A 142 9.16 -22.14 3.31
CA LYS A 142 10.20 -21.24 2.79
C LYS A 142 9.95 -20.88 1.33
N LYS A 143 8.69 -20.89 0.91
CA LYS A 143 8.32 -20.58 -0.47
C LYS A 143 8.56 -19.12 -0.86
N GLY A 144 8.78 -18.22 0.09
CA GLY A 144 8.87 -16.78 -0.18
C GLY A 144 7.52 -16.14 -0.44
N THR A 145 7.54 -14.99 -1.11
CA THR A 145 6.34 -14.21 -1.46
C THR A 145 6.42 -13.70 -2.89
N PHE A 146 5.27 -13.54 -3.52
CA PHE A 146 5.13 -12.80 -4.76
C PHE A 146 4.70 -11.37 -4.50
N VAL A 147 5.18 -10.45 -5.34
CA VAL A 147 4.71 -9.08 -5.47
C VAL A 147 4.26 -8.92 -6.92
N PHE A 148 3.05 -8.44 -7.11
CA PHE A 148 2.49 -8.09 -8.42
C PHE A 148 2.23 -6.59 -8.46
N THR A 149 2.78 -5.92 -9.45
CA THR A 149 2.62 -4.48 -9.61
C THR A 149 2.42 -4.13 -11.09
N PRO A 150 1.35 -3.41 -11.45
CA PRO A 150 1.19 -2.82 -12.77
C PRO A 150 1.99 -1.52 -12.87
N SER A 151 2.31 -1.09 -14.10
CA SER A 151 2.64 0.31 -14.39
C SER A 151 1.43 1.21 -14.12
N PHE A 152 1.68 2.52 -14.01
CA PHE A 152 0.61 3.47 -13.71
C PHE A 152 -0.50 3.49 -14.79
N ASP A 153 -0.11 3.32 -16.06
CA ASP A 153 -1.02 3.21 -17.21
C ASP A 153 -1.63 1.81 -17.40
N GLU A 154 -1.26 0.84 -16.54
CA GLU A 154 -1.72 -0.55 -16.58
C GLU A 154 -1.41 -1.28 -17.91
N VAL A 155 -0.33 -0.89 -18.61
CA VAL A 155 0.12 -1.54 -19.86
C VAL A 155 1.18 -2.60 -19.58
N ASN A 156 2.08 -2.33 -18.63
CA ASN A 156 3.15 -3.23 -18.23
C ASN A 156 2.85 -3.84 -16.86
N TYR A 157 3.18 -5.12 -16.67
CA TYR A 157 2.91 -5.82 -15.40
C TYR A 157 4.18 -6.52 -14.93
N LEU A 158 4.52 -6.32 -13.67
CA LEU A 158 5.69 -6.95 -13.09
C LEU A 158 5.27 -7.95 -12.02
N VAL A 159 5.78 -9.16 -12.12
CA VAL A 159 5.74 -10.17 -11.06
C VAL A 159 7.13 -10.36 -10.51
N ALA A 160 7.33 -10.09 -9.24
CA ALA A 160 8.55 -10.37 -8.53
C ALA A 160 8.32 -11.46 -7.49
N HIS A 161 9.23 -12.41 -7.36
CA HIS A 161 9.28 -13.36 -6.27
C HIS A 161 10.49 -13.08 -5.40
N VAL A 162 10.31 -13.09 -4.09
CA VAL A 162 11.40 -12.91 -3.12
C VAL A 162 11.40 -14.08 -2.15
N GLY A 163 12.54 -14.72 -2.01
CA GLY A 163 12.69 -15.87 -1.12
C GLY A 163 14.08 -15.92 -0.48
N VAL A 164 14.16 -16.67 0.61
CA VAL A 164 15.42 -16.91 1.34
C VAL A 164 15.75 -18.39 1.34
N ASN A 165 16.95 -18.73 0.92
CA ASN A 165 17.51 -20.06 1.11
C ASN A 165 18.46 -20.05 2.30
N ASP A 166 17.97 -20.44 3.46
CA ASP A 166 18.77 -20.44 4.70
C ASP A 166 19.96 -21.40 4.68
N LYS A 167 19.86 -22.52 3.94
CA LYS A 167 20.95 -23.50 3.81
C LYS A 167 22.11 -22.91 3.03
N LYS A 168 21.80 -22.26 1.92
CA LYS A 168 22.80 -21.58 1.07
C LYS A 168 23.16 -20.18 1.60
N LYS A 169 22.42 -19.65 2.57
CA LYS A 169 22.55 -18.27 3.06
C LYS A 169 22.41 -17.25 1.93
N VAL A 170 21.36 -17.40 1.13
CA VAL A 170 21.11 -16.58 -0.04
C VAL A 170 19.72 -15.97 0.04
N LEU A 171 19.64 -14.64 -0.18
CA LEU A 171 18.43 -13.97 -0.63
C LEU A 171 18.38 -14.13 -2.14
N LYS A 172 17.24 -14.58 -2.64
CA LYS A 172 17.00 -14.64 -4.08
C LYS A 172 15.74 -13.85 -4.40
N TYR A 173 15.81 -12.99 -5.40
CA TYR A 173 14.62 -12.53 -6.08
C TYR A 173 14.62 -13.01 -7.54
N SER A 174 13.43 -13.18 -8.11
CA SER A 174 13.21 -13.51 -9.51
C SER A 174 12.09 -12.63 -10.03
N ILE A 175 12.21 -12.12 -11.25
CA ILE A 175 11.24 -11.23 -11.87
C ILE A 175 10.74 -11.80 -13.19
N SER A 176 9.52 -11.40 -13.55
CA SER A 176 8.96 -11.55 -14.89
C SER A 176 8.22 -10.25 -15.22
N LEU A 177 8.76 -9.49 -16.18
CA LEU A 177 8.06 -8.38 -16.80
C LEU A 177 7.15 -8.93 -17.89
N LEU A 178 5.91 -8.49 -17.91
CA LEU A 178 4.87 -8.95 -18.82
C LEU A 178 4.36 -7.79 -19.66
N ASP A 179 4.07 -8.06 -20.91
CA ASP A 179 3.32 -7.16 -21.77
C ASP A 179 1.81 -7.20 -21.50
N SER A 180 1.06 -6.41 -22.25
CA SER A 180 -0.40 -6.35 -22.18
C SER A 180 -1.12 -7.66 -22.55
N ASN A 181 -0.41 -8.66 -23.07
CA ASN A 181 -0.94 -10.01 -23.32
C ASN A 181 -0.52 -11.00 -22.23
N LEU A 182 0.06 -10.54 -21.15
CA LEU A 182 0.65 -11.34 -20.08
C LEU A 182 1.75 -12.30 -20.57
N LYS A 183 2.40 -11.97 -21.68
CA LYS A 183 3.59 -12.66 -22.15
C LYS A 183 4.82 -12.06 -21.50
N SER A 184 5.74 -12.93 -21.11
CA SER A 184 6.99 -12.47 -20.49
C SER A 184 7.89 -11.78 -21.54
N VAL A 185 8.19 -10.52 -21.30
CA VAL A 185 9.16 -9.71 -22.05
C VAL A 185 10.57 -9.98 -21.52
N VAL A 186 10.70 -10.00 -20.19
CA VAL A 186 11.97 -10.25 -19.49
C VAL A 186 11.75 -11.20 -18.33
N LYS A 187 12.70 -12.11 -18.14
CA LYS A 187 12.85 -12.90 -16.91
C LYS A 187 14.29 -12.82 -16.45
N ASP A 188 14.48 -12.49 -15.19
CA ASP A 188 15.81 -12.50 -14.56
C ASP A 188 15.72 -12.90 -13.08
N SER A 189 16.87 -13.22 -12.52
CA SER A 189 17.00 -13.51 -11.10
C SER A 189 18.31 -12.98 -10.55
N TYR A 190 18.30 -12.65 -9.27
CA TYR A 190 19.46 -12.18 -8.53
C TYR A 190 19.59 -12.91 -7.21
N GLU A 191 20.82 -13.26 -6.85
CA GLU A 191 21.15 -13.91 -5.60
C GLU A 191 22.17 -13.06 -4.82
N ALA A 192 21.82 -12.69 -3.58
CA ALA A 192 22.73 -12.04 -2.65
C ALA A 192 23.10 -13.03 -1.52
N VAL A 193 24.39 -13.29 -1.37
CA VAL A 193 24.90 -14.13 -0.26
C VAL A 193 24.96 -13.27 1.00
N PHE A 194 24.46 -13.79 2.13
CA PHE A 194 24.53 -13.08 3.41
C PHE A 194 25.31 -13.85 4.48
N ASP A 195 26.06 -13.11 5.28
CA ASP A 195 26.83 -13.65 6.39
C ASP A 195 26.17 -13.35 7.75
N LYS A 196 25.56 -14.37 8.36
CA LYS A 196 24.94 -14.25 9.69
C LYS A 196 25.93 -13.84 10.79
N LYS A 197 27.23 -14.13 10.62
CA LYS A 197 28.27 -13.76 11.61
C LYS A 197 28.48 -12.26 11.72
N ASN A 198 28.21 -11.51 10.64
CA ASN A 198 28.31 -10.06 10.60
C ASN A 198 27.00 -9.34 10.92
N ARG A 199 25.96 -10.07 11.38
CA ARG A 199 24.62 -9.52 11.65
C ARG A 199 24.05 -8.81 10.42
N GLN A 200 24.28 -9.39 9.25
CA GLN A 200 23.81 -8.86 7.99
C GLN A 200 22.29 -8.94 7.94
N TYR A 201 21.68 -7.86 7.47
CA TYR A 201 20.26 -7.71 7.31
C TYR A 201 19.97 -7.21 5.90
N PHE A 202 19.03 -7.83 5.23
CA PHE A 202 18.54 -7.43 3.93
C PHE A 202 17.05 -7.09 3.97
N ASP A 203 16.68 -6.10 3.21
CA ASP A 203 15.29 -5.80 2.91
C ASP A 203 15.11 -5.66 1.39
N PHE A 204 14.15 -6.38 0.83
CA PHE A 204 13.62 -6.14 -0.49
C PHE A 204 12.61 -5.00 -0.35
N SER A 205 13.08 -3.80 -0.59
CA SER A 205 12.47 -2.58 -0.08
C SER A 205 11.37 -2.06 -0.97
N ASP A 206 11.60 -2.06 -2.30
CA ASP A 206 10.61 -1.62 -3.28
C ASP A 206 10.82 -2.27 -4.64
N VAL A 207 9.75 -2.32 -5.43
CA VAL A 207 9.75 -2.82 -6.80
C VAL A 207 8.65 -2.16 -7.59
N GLN A 208 8.99 -1.63 -8.75
CA GLN A 208 8.04 -0.97 -9.65
C GLN A 208 8.38 -1.20 -11.11
N VAL A 209 7.40 -1.00 -11.96
CA VAL A 209 7.52 -0.87 -13.41
C VAL A 209 6.88 0.44 -13.82
N ASN A 210 7.57 1.22 -14.65
CA ASN A 210 7.05 2.49 -15.16
C ASN A 210 6.27 2.33 -16.49
N GLU A 211 5.75 3.44 -16.99
CA GLU A 211 5.00 3.48 -18.26
C GLU A 211 5.88 3.15 -19.47
N HIS A 212 7.21 3.34 -19.38
CA HIS A 212 8.17 2.96 -20.43
C HIS A 212 8.51 1.47 -20.41
N GLY A 213 8.01 0.72 -19.42
CA GLY A 213 8.33 -0.69 -19.21
C GLY A 213 9.66 -0.90 -18.48
N ASP A 214 10.31 0.14 -17.96
CA ASP A 214 11.51 -0.01 -17.16
C ASP A 214 11.18 -0.60 -15.80
N VAL A 215 11.99 -1.56 -15.35
CA VAL A 215 11.84 -2.20 -14.03
C VAL A 215 12.88 -1.66 -13.09
N LEU A 216 12.43 -1.18 -11.94
CA LEU A 216 13.28 -0.63 -10.88
C LEU A 216 13.06 -1.41 -9.59
N ILE A 217 14.15 -1.88 -8.96
CA ILE A 217 14.12 -2.65 -7.72
C ILE A 217 15.08 -2.02 -6.73
N ALA A 218 14.59 -1.70 -5.54
CA ALA A 218 15.40 -1.24 -4.42
C ALA A 218 15.59 -2.34 -3.38
N THR A 219 16.82 -2.57 -2.98
CA THR A 219 17.17 -3.41 -1.83
C THR A 219 18.01 -2.60 -0.85
N THR A 220 17.81 -2.84 0.43
CA THR A 220 18.69 -2.26 1.46
C THR A 220 19.45 -3.36 2.18
N GLU A 221 20.72 -3.09 2.46
CA GLU A 221 21.60 -3.98 3.19
C GLU A 221 22.23 -3.26 4.38
N SER A 222 22.30 -3.94 5.50
CA SER A 222 23.00 -3.46 6.69
C SER A 222 23.84 -4.57 7.32
N TYR A 223 25.10 -4.30 7.61
CA TYR A 223 25.98 -5.25 8.30
C TYR A 223 27.01 -4.54 9.17
N ARG A 224 27.62 -5.28 10.09
CA ARG A 224 28.69 -4.78 10.95
C ARG A 224 30.05 -5.04 10.32
N ASP A 225 30.76 -3.98 9.91
CA ASP A 225 32.17 -4.06 9.56
C ASP A 225 32.99 -4.12 10.85
N LYS A 226 33.60 -5.28 11.11
CA LYS A 226 34.41 -5.52 12.33
C LYS A 226 35.72 -4.78 12.31
N LYS A 227 36.32 -4.57 11.13
CA LYS A 227 37.60 -3.85 10.98
C LYS A 227 37.41 -2.37 11.24
N LYS A 228 36.42 -1.78 10.58
CA LYS A 228 36.03 -0.35 10.74
C LYS A 228 35.25 -0.08 12.04
N LYS A 229 34.84 -1.11 12.77
CA LYS A 229 34.02 -1.04 13.99
C LYS A 229 32.72 -0.21 13.80
N THR A 230 32.18 -0.19 12.58
CA THR A 230 30.98 0.58 12.22
C THR A 230 29.95 -0.27 11.48
N ASN A 231 28.70 0.15 11.47
CA ASN A 231 27.69 -0.42 10.62
C ASN A 231 27.80 0.22 9.23
N ILE A 232 27.77 -0.64 8.22
CA ILE A 232 27.68 -0.28 6.80
C ILE A 232 26.23 -0.42 6.40
N ASN A 233 25.72 0.52 5.63
CA ASN A 233 24.37 0.51 5.11
C ASN A 233 24.40 0.92 3.65
N ASN A 234 23.93 0.04 2.78
CA ASN A 234 23.88 0.26 1.35
C ASN A 234 22.44 0.18 0.86
N ILE A 235 22.12 1.03 -0.10
CA ILE A 235 20.95 0.89 -0.95
C ILE A 235 21.46 0.41 -2.30
N THR A 236 20.87 -0.64 -2.85
CA THR A 236 21.21 -1.12 -4.18
C THR A 236 19.98 -1.01 -5.06
N ILE A 237 20.11 -0.32 -6.16
CA ILE A 237 19.08 -0.18 -7.19
C ILE A 237 19.46 -1.07 -8.36
N HIS A 238 18.56 -1.95 -8.75
CA HIS A 238 18.64 -2.74 -9.96
C HIS A 238 17.67 -2.16 -10.97
N ALA A 239 18.19 -1.69 -12.10
CA ALA A 239 17.39 -1.12 -13.19
C ALA A 239 17.49 -2.04 -14.41
N TYR A 240 16.35 -2.30 -15.06
CA TYR A 240 16.24 -3.03 -16.32
C TYR A 240 15.51 -2.12 -17.28
N LEU A 241 16.25 -1.51 -18.20
CA LEU A 241 15.74 -0.47 -19.08
C LEU A 241 15.30 -1.05 -20.42
N ALA A 242 14.08 -0.74 -20.84
CA ALA A 242 13.55 -1.14 -22.15
C ALA A 242 14.45 -0.63 -23.30
N SER A 243 14.94 0.62 -23.18
CA SER A 243 15.86 1.24 -24.13
C SER A 243 17.23 0.57 -24.26
N LYS A 244 17.61 -0.28 -23.28
CA LYS A 244 18.86 -1.05 -23.26
C LYS A 244 18.61 -2.56 -23.31
N SER A 245 17.52 -2.98 -23.95
CA SER A 245 17.15 -4.40 -24.08
C SER A 245 17.10 -5.14 -22.74
N TYR A 246 16.77 -4.41 -21.68
CA TYR A 246 16.67 -4.91 -20.31
C TYR A 246 17.96 -5.46 -19.72
N GLU A 247 19.12 -5.04 -20.23
CA GLU A 247 20.38 -5.35 -19.56
C GLU A 247 20.39 -4.78 -18.16
N LYS A 248 20.67 -5.64 -17.17
CA LYS A 248 20.65 -5.27 -15.76
C LYS A 248 21.75 -4.29 -15.41
N GLN A 249 21.35 -3.13 -14.92
CA GLN A 249 22.25 -2.14 -14.34
C GLN A 249 22.13 -2.17 -12.81
N VAL A 250 23.25 -2.03 -12.11
CA VAL A 250 23.30 -2.09 -10.65
C VAL A 250 24.01 -0.86 -10.13
N THR A 251 23.28 -0.03 -9.38
CA THR A 251 23.85 1.13 -8.69
C THR A 251 23.79 0.93 -7.19
N SER A 252 24.95 1.00 -6.53
CA SER A 252 25.05 0.90 -5.07
C SER A 252 25.32 2.26 -4.46
N ILE A 253 24.47 2.65 -3.51
CA ILE A 253 24.52 3.92 -2.80
C ILE A 253 24.84 3.63 -1.34
N SER A 254 25.94 4.20 -0.84
CA SER A 254 26.32 4.07 0.57
C SER A 254 25.99 5.36 1.30
N LEU A 255 25.02 5.31 2.21
CA LEU A 255 24.64 6.48 3.01
C LEU A 255 25.74 6.84 4.01
N SER A 256 26.34 7.99 3.85
CA SER A 256 27.51 8.45 4.61
C SER A 256 27.23 8.59 6.11
N GLY A 257 27.67 7.61 6.92
CA GLY A 257 27.54 7.66 8.40
C GLY A 257 26.10 7.53 8.93
N LYS A 258 25.14 7.21 8.05
CA LYS A 258 23.73 7.05 8.38
C LYS A 258 23.28 5.61 8.16
N ARG A 259 22.14 5.24 8.72
CA ARG A 259 21.47 3.98 8.49
C ARG A 259 20.15 4.21 7.78
N ALA A 260 19.96 3.61 6.61
CA ALA A 260 18.64 3.47 6.01
C ALA A 260 17.78 2.51 6.84
N LEU A 261 16.56 2.88 7.15
CA LEU A 261 15.57 2.04 7.82
C LEU A 261 14.63 1.37 6.83
N ASN A 262 14.37 2.01 5.71
CA ASN A 262 13.64 1.52 4.55
C ASN A 262 14.08 2.31 3.31
N CYS A 263 13.61 1.89 2.14
CA CYS A 263 13.78 2.62 0.89
C CYS A 263 12.51 2.43 0.05
N SER A 264 12.01 3.50 -0.52
CA SER A 264 10.96 3.48 -1.53
C SER A 264 11.41 4.28 -2.73
N LEU A 265 10.95 3.92 -3.91
CA LEU A 265 11.29 4.58 -5.16
C LEU A 265 10.14 5.49 -5.59
N MET A 266 10.49 6.64 -6.13
CA MET A 266 9.55 7.56 -6.77
C MET A 266 10.21 8.14 -8.01
N GLU A 267 9.66 7.86 -9.17
CA GLU A 267 10.05 8.47 -10.43
C GLU A 267 9.19 9.71 -10.68
N THR A 268 9.82 10.82 -11.05
CA THR A 268 9.17 12.05 -11.44
C THR A 268 9.09 12.15 -12.96
N LYS A 269 8.20 12.99 -13.48
CA LYS A 269 7.95 13.17 -14.92
C LYS A 269 9.19 13.59 -15.72
N ASP A 270 10.19 14.16 -15.07
CA ASP A 270 11.47 14.53 -15.69
C ASP A 270 12.51 13.39 -15.65
N ASN A 271 12.08 12.16 -15.38
CA ASN A 271 12.89 10.95 -15.27
C ASN A 271 13.94 10.99 -14.15
N THR A 272 13.74 11.84 -13.15
CA THR A 272 14.54 11.79 -11.93
C THR A 272 13.99 10.70 -11.02
N LEU A 273 14.83 9.77 -10.59
CA LEU A 273 14.45 8.78 -9.60
C LEU A 273 14.87 9.24 -8.20
N HIS A 274 13.93 9.26 -7.30
CA HIS A 274 14.12 9.50 -5.89
C HIS A 274 14.12 8.16 -5.13
N ALA A 275 15.20 7.85 -4.42
CA ALA A 275 15.25 6.78 -3.44
C ALA A 275 15.06 7.40 -2.04
N ILE A 276 13.84 7.28 -1.52
CA ILE A 276 13.39 7.98 -0.31
C ILE A 276 13.16 6.99 0.81
N GLY A 277 13.61 7.33 2.02
CA GLY A 277 13.34 6.51 3.18
C GLY A 277 13.66 7.21 4.49
N PHE A 278 13.44 6.50 5.58
CA PHE A 278 13.82 6.98 6.90
C PHE A 278 15.27 6.65 7.20
N TYR A 279 15.92 7.54 7.94
CA TYR A 279 17.26 7.29 8.43
C TYR A 279 17.38 7.44 9.94
N SER A 280 18.43 6.82 10.47
CA SER A 280 18.94 7.08 11.82
C SER A 280 20.44 7.31 11.79
N ASP A 281 20.94 8.04 12.77
CA ASP A 281 22.37 8.19 12.98
C ASP A 281 23.03 6.91 13.47
N LEU A 282 24.32 6.82 13.24
CA LEU A 282 25.15 5.86 13.94
C LEU A 282 25.58 6.45 15.28
N LYS A 283 25.59 5.63 16.32
CA LYS A 283 26.16 6.00 17.62
C LYS A 283 27.66 6.28 17.49
N LYS A 284 28.24 7.03 18.44
CA LYS A 284 29.68 7.32 18.49
C LYS A 284 30.57 6.08 18.37
N ASN A 285 30.07 4.90 18.79
CA ASN A 285 30.78 3.63 18.66
C ASN A 285 30.48 2.92 17.33
N GLY A 286 29.88 3.60 16.34
CA GLY A 286 29.54 3.09 15.03
C GLY A 286 28.40 2.06 15.01
N LYS A 287 27.67 1.85 16.12
CA LYS A 287 26.50 0.97 16.14
C LYS A 287 25.29 1.70 15.57
N ALA A 288 24.44 0.98 14.85
CA ALA A 288 23.18 1.52 14.37
C ALA A 288 22.22 1.85 15.53
N GLU A 289 21.51 2.95 15.41
CA GLU A 289 20.32 3.25 16.22
C GLU A 289 19.06 2.70 15.56
N PHE A 290 18.02 2.46 16.37
CA PHE A 290 16.71 2.02 15.91
C PHE A 290 15.65 3.09 16.21
N THR A 291 15.97 4.33 15.81
CA THR A 291 15.09 5.48 15.93
C THR A 291 15.02 6.17 14.57
N VAL A 292 13.94 6.87 14.28
CA VAL A 292 13.82 7.69 13.07
C VAL A 292 14.24 9.11 13.41
N GLU A 293 15.25 9.61 12.75
CA GLU A 293 15.70 11.00 12.87
C GLU A 293 15.04 11.91 11.85
N GLY A 294 14.85 11.40 10.64
CA GLY A 294 14.26 12.13 9.53
C GLY A 294 14.12 11.27 8.28
N ILE A 295 13.97 11.93 7.14
CA ILE A 295 13.87 11.35 5.82
C ILE A 295 15.15 11.65 5.05
N TYR A 296 15.73 10.62 4.40
CA TYR A 296 16.73 10.82 3.37
C TYR A 296 16.08 10.80 1.99
N ASP A 297 16.69 11.48 1.04
CA ASP A 297 16.39 11.38 -0.37
C ASP A 297 17.71 11.34 -1.15
N VAL A 298 17.83 10.33 -2.02
CA VAL A 298 18.90 10.22 -2.99
C VAL A 298 18.29 10.35 -4.37
N THR A 299 18.61 11.45 -5.04
CA THR A 299 18.18 11.67 -6.42
C THR A 299 19.25 11.13 -7.38
N PHE A 300 18.82 10.41 -8.40
CA PHE A 300 19.73 9.89 -9.38
C PHE A 300 19.07 9.67 -10.76
N ASP A 301 19.90 9.74 -11.79
CA ASP A 301 19.55 9.32 -13.13
C ASP A 301 19.76 7.81 -13.24
N TYR A 302 18.67 7.05 -13.25
CA TYR A 302 18.74 5.59 -13.33
C TYR A 302 19.12 5.08 -14.71
N THR A 303 19.06 5.92 -15.75
CA THR A 303 19.46 5.56 -17.11
C THR A 303 20.99 5.50 -17.26
N THR A 304 21.69 6.34 -16.53
CA THR A 304 23.15 6.37 -16.47
C THR A 304 23.73 5.74 -15.20
N GLY A 305 22.92 5.55 -14.17
CA GLY A 305 23.35 5.11 -12.83
C GLY A 305 24.06 6.21 -12.03
N THR A 306 23.93 7.48 -12.44
CA THR A 306 24.61 8.60 -11.80
C THR A 306 23.81 9.14 -10.63
N VAL A 307 24.42 9.14 -9.43
CA VAL A 307 23.86 9.81 -8.25
C VAL A 307 24.03 11.31 -8.39
N ASN A 308 22.90 12.05 -8.40
CA ASN A 308 22.89 13.50 -8.54
C ASN A 308 23.10 14.18 -7.18
N LYS A 309 22.35 13.76 -6.17
CA LYS A 309 22.42 14.37 -4.84
C LYS A 309 21.97 13.40 -3.75
N GLU A 310 22.58 13.50 -2.58
CA GLU A 310 22.17 12.83 -1.35
C GLU A 310 21.79 13.87 -0.31
N THR A 311 20.61 13.78 0.27
CA THR A 311 20.11 14.71 1.28
C THR A 311 19.60 13.96 2.51
N PHE A 312 19.79 14.58 3.69
CA PHE A 312 19.28 14.09 4.97
C PHE A 312 18.48 15.20 5.63
N ASN A 313 17.18 15.00 5.73
CA ASN A 313 16.23 15.98 6.24
C ASN A 313 15.75 15.52 7.62
N ALA A 314 16.34 16.05 8.69
CA ALA A 314 15.91 15.77 10.04
C ALA A 314 14.51 16.35 10.29
N PHE A 315 13.65 15.62 11.01
CA PHE A 315 12.35 16.15 11.40
C PHE A 315 12.52 17.39 12.28
N THR A 316 11.71 18.40 11.98
CA THR A 316 11.72 19.68 12.69
C THR A 316 11.34 19.51 14.17
N TYR A 317 11.69 20.51 14.99
CA TYR A 317 11.27 20.54 16.38
C TYR A 317 9.75 20.45 16.51
N ASP A 318 9.00 21.15 15.66
CA ASP A 318 7.53 21.19 15.72
C ASP A 318 6.90 19.83 15.40
N VAL A 319 7.41 19.12 14.40
CA VAL A 319 7.00 17.75 14.11
C VAL A 319 7.32 16.83 15.29
N LYS A 320 8.54 16.89 15.82
CA LYS A 320 8.92 16.08 16.99
C LYS A 320 8.10 16.44 18.22
N LYS A 321 7.80 17.73 18.45
CA LYS A 321 6.94 18.17 19.56
C LYS A 321 5.55 17.55 19.48
N GLN A 322 4.91 17.58 18.30
CA GLN A 322 3.59 16.96 18.10
C GLN A 322 3.60 15.45 18.35
N LEU A 323 4.66 14.73 17.92
CA LEU A 323 4.70 13.27 17.92
C LEU A 323 5.19 12.63 19.22
N ILE A 324 6.12 13.26 19.91
CA ILE A 324 6.74 12.71 21.13
C ILE A 324 6.65 13.63 22.35
N GLY A 325 5.95 14.74 22.21
CA GLY A 325 5.76 15.75 23.26
C GLY A 325 6.96 16.68 23.44
N GLU A 326 6.67 17.90 23.93
CA GLU A 326 7.64 19.01 24.04
C GLU A 326 8.90 18.64 24.83
N ARG A 327 8.75 17.98 25.99
CA ARG A 327 9.88 17.58 26.85
C ARG A 327 10.89 16.70 26.13
N ARG A 328 10.40 15.75 25.31
CA ARG A 328 11.28 14.81 24.58
C ARG A 328 11.90 15.47 23.36
N ALA A 329 11.12 16.31 22.66
CA ALA A 329 11.61 17.08 21.52
C ALA A 329 12.73 18.04 21.93
N LYS A 330 12.58 18.80 23.03
CA LYS A 330 13.65 19.67 23.60
C LYS A 330 14.93 18.89 23.96
N LYS A 331 14.81 17.62 24.33
CA LYS A 331 15.96 16.74 24.61
C LYS A 331 16.57 16.09 23.34
N GLY A 332 16.14 16.51 22.15
CA GLY A 332 16.62 15.95 20.88
C GLY A 332 16.31 14.45 20.69
N LYS A 333 15.24 13.93 21.31
CA LYS A 333 14.85 12.53 21.11
C LYS A 333 14.25 12.34 19.72
N ASN A 334 14.53 11.17 19.15
CA ASN A 334 14.03 10.76 17.84
C ASN A 334 12.76 9.89 17.95
N LEU A 335 12.09 9.67 16.81
CA LEU A 335 10.86 8.90 16.73
C LEU A 335 11.13 7.39 16.81
N LYS A 336 10.08 6.61 17.06
CA LYS A 336 10.14 5.15 16.96
C LYS A 336 10.15 4.70 15.49
N PRO A 337 10.79 3.57 15.13
CA PRO A 337 10.95 3.14 13.75
C PRO A 337 9.72 2.35 13.23
N PHE A 338 8.52 2.88 13.43
CA PHE A 338 7.27 2.24 13.02
C PHE A 338 6.56 2.98 11.90
N TYR A 339 7.23 3.93 11.25
CA TYR A 339 6.65 4.66 10.13
C TYR A 339 6.88 3.90 8.82
N LYS A 340 5.85 3.92 7.97
CA LYS A 340 5.88 3.42 6.59
C LYS A 340 5.44 4.51 5.63
N ASN A 341 6.12 4.64 4.51
CA ASN A 341 5.66 5.49 3.42
C ASN A 341 4.43 4.84 2.79
N ILE A 342 3.32 5.57 2.75
CA ILE A 342 2.04 5.08 2.25
C ILE A 342 1.67 5.67 0.90
N SER A 343 2.28 6.81 0.55
CA SER A 343 2.06 7.47 -0.73
C SER A 343 3.17 8.46 -1.03
N PHE A 344 3.42 8.61 -2.31
CA PHE A 344 4.26 9.66 -2.89
C PHE A 344 3.43 10.46 -3.87
N VAL A 345 3.68 11.75 -3.93
CA VAL A 345 2.99 12.68 -4.83
C VAL A 345 4.02 13.60 -5.45
N GLU A 346 4.10 13.63 -6.78
CA GLU A 346 4.89 14.61 -7.50
C GLU A 346 4.19 15.96 -7.44
N ARG A 347 4.94 17.00 -7.09
CA ARG A 347 4.48 18.39 -7.05
C ARG A 347 4.66 19.04 -8.43
N GLU A 348 3.87 20.05 -8.72
CA GLU A 348 3.97 20.80 -9.98
C GLU A 348 5.35 21.44 -10.18
N ASN A 349 6.05 21.77 -9.10
CA ASN A 349 7.40 22.34 -9.13
C ASN A 349 8.52 21.29 -9.27
N GLY A 350 8.17 20.02 -9.50
CA GLY A 350 9.09 18.89 -9.61
C GLY A 350 9.60 18.35 -8.27
N GLY A 351 9.10 18.86 -7.15
CA GLY A 351 9.36 18.28 -5.84
C GLY A 351 8.48 17.06 -5.53
N VAL A 352 8.65 16.46 -4.37
CA VAL A 352 7.92 15.26 -3.95
C VAL A 352 7.29 15.48 -2.58
N ILE A 353 6.02 15.12 -2.41
CA ILE A 353 5.39 15.00 -1.09
C ILE A 353 5.36 13.52 -0.70
N VAL A 354 5.85 13.25 0.51
CA VAL A 354 5.88 11.92 1.12
C VAL A 354 4.89 11.87 2.27
N LEU A 355 3.95 10.94 2.20
CA LEU A 355 3.06 10.63 3.32
C LEU A 355 3.58 9.39 4.04
N SER A 356 3.86 9.55 5.32
CA SER A 356 4.47 8.51 6.15
C SER A 356 3.60 8.24 7.38
N GLU A 357 3.01 7.08 7.46
CA GLU A 357 2.07 6.69 8.51
C GLU A 357 2.74 5.84 9.59
N TYR A 358 2.43 6.13 10.85
CA TYR A 358 2.78 5.24 11.95
C TYR A 358 1.92 3.99 11.90
N LEU A 359 2.55 2.84 11.61
CA LEU A 359 1.90 1.54 11.62
C LEU A 359 2.60 0.57 12.57
N PHE A 360 1.91 0.17 13.62
CA PHE A 360 2.40 -0.79 14.58
C PHE A 360 1.45 -1.96 14.74
N VAL A 361 1.91 -3.15 14.40
CA VAL A 361 1.11 -4.38 14.44
C VAL A 361 1.53 -5.23 15.63
N VAL A 362 0.56 -5.65 16.44
CA VAL A 362 0.78 -6.46 17.64
C VAL A 362 0.06 -7.79 17.47
N GLU A 363 0.80 -8.87 17.58
CA GLU A 363 0.25 -10.21 17.70
C GLU A 363 0.02 -10.51 19.19
N GLY A 364 -1.24 -10.76 19.56
CA GLY A 364 -1.63 -11.11 20.93
C GLY A 364 -1.35 -12.58 21.25
N LYS A 365 -1.63 -12.97 22.47
CA LYS A 365 -1.52 -14.37 22.88
C LYS A 365 -2.59 -15.21 22.20
N SER A 366 -2.17 -16.33 21.61
CA SER A 366 -3.08 -17.32 21.06
C SER A 366 -3.91 -17.96 22.17
N THR A 367 -5.23 -18.09 21.95
CA THR A 367 -6.16 -18.80 22.81
C THR A 367 -6.74 -19.99 22.06
N GLY A 368 -6.86 -21.16 22.73
CA GLY A 368 -7.30 -22.42 22.11
C GLY A 368 -6.16 -23.39 21.85
N PHE A 369 -6.48 -24.58 21.31
CA PHE A 369 -5.51 -25.65 21.08
C PHE A 369 -5.40 -26.02 19.60
N GLY A 370 -4.17 -26.18 19.11
CA GLY A 370 -3.85 -26.67 17.78
C GLY A 370 -4.48 -25.83 16.65
N PRO A 371 -5.17 -26.44 15.67
CA PRO A 371 -5.74 -25.71 14.54
C PRO A 371 -6.95 -24.84 14.87
N LEU A 372 -7.45 -24.90 16.10
CA LEU A 372 -8.54 -24.06 16.62
C LEU A 372 -8.02 -22.87 17.44
N ALA A 373 -6.71 -22.68 17.51
CA ALA A 373 -6.14 -21.53 18.18
C ALA A 373 -6.49 -20.22 17.44
N ILE A 374 -6.96 -19.24 18.20
CA ILE A 374 -7.25 -17.88 17.70
C ILE A 374 -6.16 -16.97 18.20
N THR A 375 -5.51 -16.27 17.28
CA THR A 375 -4.51 -15.25 17.61
C THR A 375 -5.07 -13.88 17.22
N PRO A 376 -5.33 -12.99 18.18
CA PRO A 376 -5.76 -11.63 17.85
C PRO A 376 -4.57 -10.83 17.32
N ILE A 377 -4.77 -10.13 16.20
CA ILE A 377 -3.80 -9.23 15.61
C ILE A 377 -4.34 -7.82 15.64
N THR A 378 -3.66 -6.93 16.32
CA THR A 378 -4.05 -5.54 16.46
C THR A 378 -3.20 -4.65 15.57
N TYR A 379 -3.86 -3.96 14.66
CA TYR A 379 -3.29 -2.93 13.81
C TYR A 379 -3.52 -1.57 14.46
N ASN A 380 -2.43 -0.85 14.73
CA ASN A 380 -2.45 0.54 15.16
C ASN A 380 -1.93 1.39 14.00
N SER A 381 -2.81 2.19 13.40
CA SER A 381 -2.54 3.09 12.30
C SER A 381 -2.81 4.50 12.82
N ASN A 382 -1.75 5.18 13.19
CA ASN A 382 -1.86 6.45 13.89
C ASN A 382 -1.47 7.62 12.97
N GLU A 383 -0.89 8.65 13.50
CA GLU A 383 -0.53 9.88 12.83
C GLU A 383 0.18 9.68 11.49
N ILE A 384 0.01 10.65 10.58
CA ILE A 384 0.71 10.68 9.29
C ILE A 384 1.63 11.91 9.27
N ILE A 385 2.92 11.69 9.06
CA ILE A 385 3.86 12.77 8.76
C ILE A 385 3.76 13.06 7.26
N VAL A 386 3.48 14.30 6.90
CA VAL A 386 3.50 14.80 5.54
C VAL A 386 4.76 15.62 5.37
N THR A 387 5.64 15.21 4.47
CA THR A 387 6.93 15.86 4.21
C THR A 387 7.00 16.28 2.75
N ALA A 388 7.11 17.56 2.48
CA ALA A 388 7.37 18.09 1.15
C ALA A 388 8.87 18.30 0.96
N LEU A 389 9.38 17.71 -0.10
CA LEU A 389 10.75 17.85 -0.57
C LEU A 389 10.76 18.72 -1.83
N LYS A 390 11.79 19.53 -1.98
CA LYS A 390 12.08 20.23 -3.24
C LYS A 390 12.62 19.25 -4.27
N LYS A 391 12.67 19.65 -5.53
CA LYS A 391 13.23 18.87 -6.64
C LYS A 391 14.63 18.32 -6.35
N ASP A 392 15.43 19.03 -5.57
CA ASP A 392 16.78 18.62 -5.19
C ASP A 392 16.83 17.73 -3.94
N GLY A 393 15.69 17.25 -3.45
CA GLY A 393 15.56 16.37 -2.29
C GLY A 393 15.68 17.07 -0.94
N THR A 394 15.90 18.41 -0.89
CA THR A 394 15.93 19.13 0.39
C THR A 394 14.54 19.38 0.93
N LEU A 395 14.43 19.42 2.26
CA LEU A 395 13.16 19.70 2.95
C LEU A 395 12.63 21.09 2.57
N ASP A 396 11.37 21.14 2.14
CA ASP A 396 10.61 22.36 1.96
C ASP A 396 9.81 22.66 3.23
N TRP A 397 8.88 21.78 3.57
CA TRP A 397 8.12 21.83 4.82
C TRP A 397 7.73 20.41 5.28
N SER A 398 7.31 20.31 6.55
CA SER A 398 6.77 19.07 7.11
C SER A 398 5.72 19.37 8.15
N ASN A 399 4.66 18.57 8.18
CA ASN A 399 3.57 18.69 9.16
C ASN A 399 2.99 17.31 9.51
N VAL A 400 2.05 17.24 10.44
CA VAL A 400 1.47 16.01 10.97
C VAL A 400 -0.04 16.03 10.86
N ILE A 401 -0.63 15.00 10.23
CA ILE A 401 -2.07 14.73 10.33
C ILE A 401 -2.32 14.01 11.64
N PRO A 402 -3.08 14.63 12.55
CA PRO A 402 -3.41 14.02 13.83
C PRO A 402 -4.50 12.96 13.65
N LYS A 403 -4.16 11.70 13.88
CA LYS A 403 -5.11 10.58 13.92
C LYS A 403 -4.61 9.45 14.81
N GLU A 404 -5.52 8.68 15.37
CA GLU A 404 -5.21 7.48 16.14
C GLU A 404 -6.29 6.42 15.89
N GLN A 405 -5.97 5.41 15.08
CA GLN A 405 -6.89 4.35 14.65
C GLN A 405 -6.40 2.99 15.14
N GLN A 406 -7.34 2.13 15.55
CA GLN A 406 -7.02 0.77 15.98
C GLN A 406 -8.09 -0.23 15.54
N VAL A 407 -7.65 -1.33 14.96
CA VAL A 407 -8.51 -2.46 14.60
C VAL A 407 -7.86 -3.76 15.05
N THR A 408 -8.63 -4.65 15.68
CA THR A 408 -8.18 -6.00 16.04
C THR A 408 -8.92 -7.03 15.21
N VAL A 409 -8.15 -7.87 14.51
CA VAL A 409 -8.65 -9.00 13.73
C VAL A 409 -8.38 -10.27 14.50
N SER A 410 -9.36 -11.16 14.60
CA SER A 410 -9.24 -12.46 15.24
C SER A 410 -9.74 -13.53 14.28
N GLU A 411 -8.83 -14.25 13.64
CA GLU A 411 -9.16 -15.36 12.74
C GLU A 411 -8.46 -16.66 13.14
N LEU A 412 -9.16 -17.77 12.90
CA LEU A 412 -8.63 -19.12 13.11
C LEU A 412 -7.46 -19.39 12.15
N GLY A 413 -6.30 -19.75 12.72
CA GLY A 413 -5.13 -20.16 11.93
C GLY A 413 -4.47 -19.04 11.12
N PHE A 414 -4.75 -17.78 11.44
CA PHE A 414 -4.05 -16.64 10.88
C PHE A 414 -2.72 -16.45 11.63
N SER A 415 -1.61 -16.57 10.93
CA SER A 415 -0.32 -16.05 11.38
C SER A 415 0.02 -14.85 10.53
N LEU A 416 0.52 -13.77 11.13
CA LEU A 416 1.24 -12.73 10.41
C LEU A 416 2.51 -13.36 9.84
N GLY A 417 2.36 -14.11 8.76
CA GLY A 417 3.46 -14.30 7.84
C GLY A 417 3.77 -12.93 7.27
N LEU A 418 4.57 -12.14 7.99
CA LEU A 418 5.33 -11.09 7.35
C LEU A 418 6.10 -11.82 6.26
N ALA A 419 5.63 -11.63 5.04
CA ALA A 419 6.10 -12.38 3.90
C ALA A 419 7.62 -12.32 3.88
N GLY A 420 8.29 -13.47 4.00
CA GLY A 420 9.72 -13.59 3.84
C GLY A 420 10.63 -13.25 5.02
N ALA A 421 10.14 -13.03 6.23
CA ALA A 421 11.02 -12.79 7.36
C ALA A 421 11.67 -14.08 7.89
N SER A 422 12.89 -14.34 7.50
CA SER A 422 13.83 -15.10 8.33
C SER A 422 14.68 -14.05 9.04
N GLY A 423 14.78 -13.99 10.36
CA GLY A 423 15.36 -12.92 11.19
C GLY A 423 16.51 -12.02 10.65
N ALA A 424 16.99 -12.25 9.43
CA ALA A 424 17.99 -11.47 8.72
C ALA A 424 17.48 -10.87 7.39
N VAL A 425 16.26 -11.19 6.94
CA VAL A 425 15.71 -10.73 5.66
C VAL A 425 14.25 -10.35 5.82
N THR A 426 13.88 -9.19 5.31
CA THR A 426 12.48 -8.72 5.21
C THR A 426 12.12 -8.41 3.77
N VAL A 427 10.82 -8.31 3.51
CA VAL A 427 10.25 -7.81 2.27
C VAL A 427 9.26 -6.74 2.65
N THR A 428 9.56 -5.50 2.32
CA THR A 428 8.68 -4.34 2.57
C THR A 428 7.94 -3.87 1.34
N ALA A 429 8.42 -4.26 0.15
CA ALA A 429 7.70 -4.05 -1.10
C ALA A 429 6.34 -4.75 -1.12
N GLY A 430 5.33 -4.10 -1.72
CA GLY A 430 4.01 -4.67 -1.93
C GLY A 430 2.89 -3.99 -1.14
N LEU A 431 1.78 -4.69 -0.96
CA LEU A 431 0.58 -4.15 -0.36
C LEU A 431 0.76 -3.77 1.12
N TYR A 432 0.22 -2.61 1.49
CA TYR A 432 0.21 -2.13 2.87
C TYR A 432 -0.52 -3.08 3.83
N PHE A 433 -1.68 -3.60 3.38
CA PHE A 433 -2.40 -4.69 4.03
C PHE A 433 -2.58 -5.86 3.05
N PRO A 434 -2.22 -7.08 3.42
CA PRO A 434 -2.46 -8.26 2.58
C PRO A 434 -3.96 -8.47 2.32
N LEU A 435 -4.33 -8.94 1.12
CA LEU A 435 -5.74 -9.25 0.78
C LEU A 435 -6.41 -10.19 1.79
N THR A 436 -5.63 -11.03 2.46
CA THR A 436 -6.12 -11.99 3.47
C THR A 436 -6.65 -11.35 4.74
N VAL A 437 -6.27 -10.10 5.06
CA VAL A 437 -6.77 -9.37 6.24
C VAL A 437 -7.86 -8.36 5.90
N LEU A 438 -7.96 -7.95 4.64
CA LEU A 438 -8.99 -7.03 4.19
C LEU A 438 -10.38 -7.66 4.27
N GLY A 439 -11.39 -6.85 4.50
CA GLY A 439 -12.76 -7.28 4.76
C GLY A 439 -13.08 -7.54 6.24
N ASN A 440 -12.08 -7.42 7.13
CA ASN A 440 -12.20 -7.67 8.58
C ASN A 440 -11.89 -6.42 9.44
N GLY A 441 -11.75 -5.25 8.82
CA GLY A 441 -11.58 -3.96 9.49
C GLY A 441 -10.33 -3.16 9.13
N PRO A 442 -9.14 -3.76 8.88
CA PRO A 442 -7.94 -3.00 8.52
C PRO A 442 -8.11 -2.11 7.28
N GLU A 443 -9.03 -2.44 6.40
CA GLU A 443 -9.35 -1.64 5.20
C GLU A 443 -9.86 -0.23 5.49
N TYR A 444 -10.37 0.02 6.70
CA TYR A 444 -10.81 1.35 7.15
C TYR A 444 -9.68 2.24 7.65
N LEU A 445 -8.51 1.65 7.89
CA LEU A 445 -7.33 2.35 8.38
C LEU A 445 -6.61 3.06 7.23
N SER A 446 -5.65 3.96 7.59
CA SER A 446 -4.84 4.73 6.65
C SER A 446 -5.60 5.90 6.02
N ALA A 447 -5.20 6.35 4.83
CA ALA A 447 -5.66 7.59 4.20
C ALA A 447 -5.75 7.46 2.67
N ILE A 448 -6.48 8.40 2.07
CA ILE A 448 -6.54 8.61 0.62
C ILE A 448 -5.98 9.99 0.31
N PRO A 449 -4.73 10.11 -0.13
CA PRO A 449 -4.19 11.38 -0.61
C PRO A 449 -4.65 11.66 -2.04
N ILE A 450 -4.96 12.92 -2.31
CA ILE A 450 -5.28 13.44 -3.63
C ILE A 450 -4.50 14.73 -3.80
N TYR A 451 -3.79 14.86 -4.90
CA TYR A 451 -3.08 16.06 -5.27
C TYR A 451 -3.56 16.53 -6.63
N HIS A 452 -4.01 17.75 -6.69
CA HIS A 452 -4.52 18.36 -7.92
C HIS A 452 -4.35 19.88 -7.84
N ASN A 453 -3.91 20.53 -8.93
CA ASN A 453 -3.72 21.97 -9.03
C ASN A 453 -2.92 22.56 -7.86
N GLY A 454 -1.78 21.95 -7.50
CA GLY A 454 -0.93 22.42 -6.42
C GLY A 454 -1.47 22.17 -5.00
N ALA A 455 -2.63 21.57 -4.83
CA ALA A 455 -3.23 21.32 -3.53
C ALA A 455 -3.21 19.85 -3.12
N LEU A 456 -2.67 19.55 -1.95
CA LEU A 456 -2.77 18.24 -1.33
C LEU A 456 -3.96 18.20 -0.37
N THR A 457 -4.88 17.27 -0.63
CA THR A 457 -5.96 16.93 0.31
C THR A 457 -5.87 15.45 0.68
N VAL A 458 -5.98 15.13 1.97
CA VAL A 458 -5.86 13.77 2.51
C VAL A 458 -7.14 13.43 3.25
N ILE A 459 -7.86 12.43 2.75
CA ILE A 459 -9.08 11.92 3.40
C ILE A 459 -8.69 10.81 4.37
N VAL A 460 -9.15 10.93 5.61
CA VAL A 460 -9.01 9.90 6.65
C VAL A 460 -10.36 9.65 7.33
N ASN A 461 -10.54 8.46 7.88
CA ASN A 461 -11.66 8.21 8.77
C ASN A 461 -11.29 8.62 10.21
N ASP A 462 -12.18 9.34 10.88
CA ASP A 462 -11.92 9.79 12.24
C ASP A 462 -13.15 9.61 13.16
N ASP A 463 -12.95 9.73 14.47
CA ASP A 463 -14.07 9.72 15.44
C ASP A 463 -14.76 11.11 15.41
N PRO A 464 -16.10 11.19 15.40
CA PRO A 464 -16.80 12.46 15.54
C PRO A 464 -16.38 13.32 16.76
N LYS A 465 -15.80 12.68 17.77
CA LYS A 465 -15.25 13.40 18.94
C LYS A 465 -13.97 14.17 18.64
N ASN A 466 -13.37 13.95 17.48
CA ASN A 466 -12.17 14.66 17.03
C ASN A 466 -12.50 15.83 16.09
N ILE A 467 -13.77 16.21 15.92
CA ILE A 467 -14.18 17.37 15.11
C ILE A 467 -13.41 18.61 15.55
N GLY A 468 -12.80 19.30 14.58
CA GLY A 468 -12.00 20.51 14.81
C GLY A 468 -10.59 20.27 15.35
N ILE A 469 -10.21 19.02 15.70
CA ILE A 469 -8.87 18.73 16.24
C ILE A 469 -7.84 18.70 15.11
N THR A 470 -6.80 19.52 15.26
CA THR A 470 -5.67 19.65 14.32
C THR A 470 -4.30 19.34 14.95
N THR A 471 -4.27 18.90 16.22
CA THR A 471 -3.04 18.53 16.94
C THR A 471 -3.16 17.17 17.60
N MET A 472 -2.02 16.50 17.85
CA MET A 472 -2.00 15.15 18.42
C MET A 472 -2.44 15.10 19.90
N ASP A 473 -2.30 16.18 20.66
CA ASP A 473 -2.51 16.17 22.11
C ASP A 473 -3.96 15.83 22.51
N ASP A 474 -4.93 16.20 21.66
CA ASP A 474 -6.36 16.07 21.95
C ASP A 474 -7.05 14.91 21.22
N VAL A 475 -6.33 14.20 20.34
CA VAL A 475 -6.90 13.12 19.51
C VAL A 475 -7.43 11.98 20.36
N LYS A 476 -8.68 11.61 20.11
CA LYS A 476 -9.33 10.42 20.69
C LYS A 476 -9.17 9.24 19.74
N LYS A 477 -8.70 8.12 20.30
CA LYS A 477 -8.49 6.89 19.57
C LYS A 477 -9.79 6.31 19.01
N VAL A 478 -9.81 6.07 17.70
CA VAL A 478 -10.91 5.41 17.02
C VAL A 478 -10.77 3.89 17.15
N ARG A 479 -11.75 3.25 17.76
CA ARG A 479 -11.81 1.77 17.94
C ARG A 479 -13.01 1.13 17.24
N ASN A 480 -14.01 1.92 16.88
CA ASN A 480 -15.24 1.43 16.27
C ASN A 480 -15.37 1.97 14.85
N ILE A 481 -15.02 1.13 13.87
CA ILE A 481 -15.05 1.47 12.45
C ILE A 481 -16.43 1.93 11.95
N TYR A 482 -17.52 1.48 12.57
CA TYR A 482 -18.90 1.87 12.20
C TYR A 482 -19.34 3.23 12.75
N LYS A 483 -18.47 3.90 13.51
CA LYS A 483 -18.70 5.25 14.02
C LYS A 483 -17.79 6.29 13.37
N MET A 484 -16.87 5.84 12.51
CA MET A 484 -15.96 6.74 11.79
C MET A 484 -16.71 7.62 10.80
N ILE A 485 -16.21 8.83 10.64
CA ILE A 485 -16.61 9.79 9.61
C ILE A 485 -15.41 10.13 8.74
N PRO A 486 -15.57 10.29 7.42
CA PRO A 486 -14.50 10.81 6.58
C PRO A 486 -14.29 12.30 6.85
N VAL A 487 -13.05 12.69 7.03
CA VAL A 487 -12.63 14.09 7.22
C VAL A 487 -11.51 14.41 6.24
N ALA A 488 -11.37 15.68 5.85
CA ALA A 488 -10.33 16.14 4.95
C ALA A 488 -9.27 16.95 5.71
N PHE A 489 -8.01 16.65 5.44
CA PHE A 489 -6.87 17.48 5.83
C PHE A 489 -6.24 18.07 4.57
N SER A 490 -6.19 19.39 4.47
CA SER A 490 -5.60 20.09 3.33
C SER A 490 -4.35 20.84 3.75
N PHE A 491 -3.40 20.95 2.84
CA PHE A 491 -2.10 21.58 3.08
C PHE A 491 -1.91 22.76 2.14
N ASP A 492 -1.50 23.89 2.69
CA ASP A 492 -0.99 25.00 1.91
C ASP A 492 0.32 24.59 1.22
N GLU A 493 0.38 24.71 -0.09
CA GLU A 493 1.50 24.23 -0.92
C GLU A 493 2.85 24.88 -0.53
N THR A 494 2.82 26.14 -0.14
CA THR A 494 4.04 26.92 0.14
C THR A 494 4.53 26.76 1.59
N THR A 495 3.60 26.78 2.54
CA THR A 495 3.95 26.81 3.97
C THR A 495 3.77 25.46 4.67
N GLY A 496 3.08 24.52 4.03
CA GLY A 496 2.67 23.27 4.66
C GLY A 496 1.67 23.42 5.79
N LYS A 497 1.02 24.59 5.90
CA LYS A 497 0.03 24.82 6.96
C LYS A 497 -1.15 23.88 6.78
N LEU A 498 -1.43 23.12 7.83
CA LEU A 498 -2.54 22.18 7.89
C LEU A 498 -3.86 22.92 8.15
N SER A 499 -4.88 22.55 7.41
CA SER A 499 -6.28 22.82 7.71
C SER A 499 -7.07 21.53 7.77
N ARG A 500 -8.10 21.50 8.59
CA ARG A 500 -9.03 20.37 8.73
C ARG A 500 -10.42 20.82 8.34
N THR A 501 -11.11 20.01 7.55
CA THR A 501 -12.52 20.17 7.23
C THR A 501 -13.27 18.91 7.63
N ASP A 502 -14.27 19.10 8.47
CA ASP A 502 -15.20 18.06 8.89
C ASP A 502 -16.47 18.12 8.03
N PRO A 503 -17.21 17.02 7.86
CA PRO A 503 -18.47 17.04 7.12
C PRO A 503 -19.48 17.93 7.85
N THR A 504 -20.23 18.73 7.08
CA THR A 504 -21.23 19.69 7.61
C THR A 504 -22.46 19.00 8.20
N GLU A 505 -22.83 17.86 7.62
CA GLU A 505 -23.94 17.03 8.09
C GLU A 505 -23.42 15.61 8.28
N PHE A 506 -23.46 15.12 9.51
CA PHE A 506 -23.20 13.72 9.76
C PHE A 506 -24.37 13.10 10.54
N GLU A 507 -25.16 12.36 9.83
CA GLU A 507 -26.16 11.50 10.44
C GLU A 507 -25.51 10.30 11.14
N LYS A 508 -26.22 9.69 12.10
CA LYS A 508 -25.81 8.44 12.78
C LYS A 508 -25.54 7.25 11.85
N LYS A 509 -25.59 7.44 10.53
CA LYS A 509 -25.54 6.40 9.48
C LYS A 509 -24.48 6.66 8.43
N GLN A 510 -23.48 7.45 8.73
CA GLN A 510 -22.48 7.82 7.73
C GLN A 510 -21.67 6.61 7.24
N ILE A 511 -21.23 6.76 5.98
CA ILE A 511 -20.40 5.76 5.30
C ILE A 511 -18.96 6.14 5.56
N ALA A 512 -18.22 5.27 6.25
CA ALA A 512 -16.77 5.38 6.37
C ALA A 512 -16.11 4.86 5.08
N VAL A 513 -15.13 5.56 4.56
CA VAL A 513 -14.34 5.13 3.39
C VAL A 513 -13.39 4.00 3.76
N ARG A 514 -12.96 3.22 2.77
CA ARG A 514 -11.98 2.14 2.96
C ARG A 514 -10.72 2.43 2.15
N PRO A 515 -9.73 3.14 2.72
CA PRO A 515 -8.55 3.60 2.01
C PRO A 515 -7.74 2.50 1.31
N SER A 516 -7.75 1.27 1.87
CA SER A 516 -7.01 0.15 1.29
C SER A 516 -7.70 -0.53 0.10
N THR A 517 -8.93 -0.12 -0.24
CA THR A 517 -9.72 -0.70 -1.34
C THR A 517 -10.11 0.36 -2.38
N LYS A 518 -9.27 1.36 -2.56
CA LYS A 518 -9.44 2.39 -3.59
C LYS A 518 -8.82 1.98 -4.91
N TYR A 519 -9.35 2.54 -6.00
CA TYR A 519 -8.76 2.46 -7.33
C TYR A 519 -8.66 3.88 -7.90
N ARG A 520 -7.47 4.28 -8.34
CA ARG A 520 -7.26 5.61 -8.94
C ARG A 520 -7.88 5.62 -10.33
N LYS A 521 -8.80 6.54 -10.57
CA LYS A 521 -9.47 6.69 -11.86
C LYS A 521 -8.75 7.68 -12.76
N ASP A 522 -8.37 8.82 -12.18
CA ASP A 522 -7.62 9.91 -12.83
C ASP A 522 -6.86 10.75 -11.78
N SER A 523 -6.36 11.92 -12.15
CA SER A 523 -5.54 12.76 -11.27
C SER A 523 -6.29 13.25 -10.04
N ASN A 524 -7.60 13.53 -10.16
CA ASN A 524 -8.41 14.15 -9.12
C ASN A 524 -9.51 13.23 -8.58
N SER A 525 -9.60 11.97 -9.03
CA SER A 525 -10.66 11.09 -8.57
C SER A 525 -10.24 9.64 -8.33
N TYR A 526 -10.98 9.00 -7.42
CA TYR A 526 -10.85 7.59 -7.08
C TYR A 526 -12.21 6.89 -7.10
N ILE A 527 -12.25 5.66 -7.59
CA ILE A 527 -13.31 4.72 -7.23
C ILE A 527 -13.00 4.23 -5.82
N ILE A 528 -13.95 4.41 -4.92
CA ILE A 528 -13.81 4.08 -3.51
C ILE A 528 -14.87 3.07 -3.07
N TYR A 529 -14.58 2.41 -1.96
CA TYR A 529 -15.51 1.54 -1.30
C TYR A 529 -15.76 2.05 0.11
N GLY A 530 -17.02 2.10 0.52
CA GLY A 530 -17.44 2.56 1.82
C GLY A 530 -18.30 1.54 2.55
N GLY A 531 -18.43 1.70 3.85
CA GLY A 531 -19.27 0.85 4.67
C GLY A 531 -19.90 1.56 5.85
N SER A 532 -21.08 1.10 6.22
CA SER A 532 -21.82 1.50 7.40
C SER A 532 -22.38 0.27 8.11
N LYS A 533 -23.09 0.47 9.23
CA LYS A 533 -23.84 -0.63 9.87
C LYS A 533 -24.92 -1.25 8.99
N LYS A 534 -25.44 -0.51 8.01
CA LYS A 534 -26.52 -0.97 7.13
C LYS A 534 -26.05 -1.82 5.96
N GLY A 535 -24.79 -1.70 5.59
CA GLY A 535 -24.19 -2.40 4.46
C GLY A 535 -23.04 -1.61 3.86
N ASN A 536 -22.64 -2.00 2.68
CA ASN A 536 -21.52 -1.45 1.96
C ASN A 536 -21.98 -0.82 0.65
N CYS A 537 -21.20 0.09 0.10
CA CYS A 537 -21.49 0.72 -1.19
C CYS A 537 -20.19 1.02 -1.93
N LEU A 538 -20.25 0.98 -3.24
CA LEU A 538 -19.22 1.52 -4.11
C LEU A 538 -19.50 3.00 -4.33
N GLY A 539 -18.47 3.80 -4.49
CA GLY A 539 -18.59 5.23 -4.70
C GLY A 539 -17.45 5.81 -5.51
N GLU A 540 -17.50 7.10 -5.66
CA GLU A 540 -16.47 7.92 -6.27
C GLU A 540 -16.13 9.08 -5.35
N LEU A 541 -14.84 9.30 -5.18
CA LEU A 541 -14.28 10.43 -4.48
C LEU A 541 -13.69 11.37 -5.53
N ILE A 542 -14.11 12.63 -5.52
CA ILE A 542 -13.71 13.65 -6.49
C ILE A 542 -13.19 14.87 -5.72
N LEU A 543 -12.00 15.32 -6.06
CA LEU A 543 -11.47 16.59 -5.60
C LEU A 543 -11.93 17.67 -6.60
N ASN A 544 -12.71 18.63 -6.12
CA ASN A 544 -13.18 19.77 -6.91
C ASN A 544 -12.13 20.90 -6.90
N GLU A 545 -12.17 21.74 -7.91
CA GLU A 545 -11.34 22.91 -8.05
C GLU A 545 -11.57 23.95 -6.95
#